data_ecc92e18d808ff6e00908b0405bb1b03
#
_entry.id   ecc92e18d808ff6e00908b0405bb1b03
#
_cell.length_a   1.000
_cell.length_b   1.000
_cell.length_c   1.000
_cell.angle_alpha   90.00
_cell.angle_beta   90.00
_cell.angle_gamma   90.00
#
_symmetry.space_group_name_H-M   'P 1'
#
loop_
_entity.id
_entity.type
_entity.pdbx_description
1 polymer ?
#
loop_
_entity_poly.entity_id
_entity_poly.type
_entity_poly.pdbx_seq_one_letter_code
_entity_poly.pdbx_strand_id
1 'polypeptide(L)'
;MPVFEKSTRKDKKYMVVYKGKKIHFGNKNYEQFFDKVPLKLYSHLDHGDKKRRASYRARHKAIKLKDGSLAYKNKEQPSYYSYNFLW
;
A
#
# COMPACT_ATOMS: atom_id res chain seq x y z
N MET A 1 4.07 -12.25 -10.56
CA MET A 1 2.94 -11.56 -9.92
C MET A 1 3.08 -11.63 -8.41
N PRO A 2 2.85 -10.54 -7.68
CA PRO A 2 2.85 -10.61 -6.23
C PRO A 2 1.69 -11.45 -5.72
N VAL A 3 1.93 -12.21 -4.67
CA VAL A 3 0.89 -12.99 -3.99
C VAL A 3 0.46 -12.22 -2.76
N PHE A 4 -0.79 -11.78 -2.74
CA PHE A 4 -1.35 -11.01 -1.64
C PHE A 4 -2.05 -11.94 -0.65
N GLU A 5 -1.89 -11.64 0.64
CA GLU A 5 -2.58 -12.34 1.72
C GLU A 5 -3.04 -11.32 2.74
N LYS A 6 -4.00 -11.72 3.57
CA LYS A 6 -4.41 -10.91 4.71
C LYS A 6 -3.24 -10.78 5.68
N SER A 7 -2.92 -9.56 6.12
CA SER A 7 -1.80 -9.34 7.03
C SER A 7 -2.03 -10.05 8.36
N THR A 8 -0.95 -10.63 8.90
CA THR A 8 -0.96 -11.19 10.25
C THR A 8 -0.75 -10.12 11.32
N ARG A 9 -0.37 -8.90 10.93
CA ARG A 9 -0.25 -7.77 11.85
C ARG A 9 -1.60 -7.13 12.12
N LYS A 10 -1.85 -6.73 13.37
CA LYS A 10 -3.12 -6.16 13.79
C LYS A 10 -3.47 -4.85 13.08
N ASP A 11 -2.45 -4.04 12.77
CA ASP A 11 -2.62 -2.69 12.22
C ASP A 11 -2.50 -2.63 10.70
N LYS A 12 -2.22 -3.75 10.03
CA LYS A 12 -2.02 -3.77 8.58
C LYS A 12 -3.12 -4.54 7.86
N LYS A 13 -3.45 -4.10 6.65
CA LYS A 13 -4.49 -4.72 5.83
C LYS A 13 -4.01 -5.99 5.15
N TYR A 14 -2.91 -5.88 4.43
CA TYR A 14 -2.41 -6.95 3.58
C TYR A 14 -0.93 -7.19 3.79
N MET A 15 -0.47 -8.36 3.38
CA MET A 15 0.94 -8.64 3.25
C MET A 15 1.21 -9.26 1.88
N VAL A 16 2.43 -9.09 1.41
CA VAL A 16 2.90 -9.66 0.17
C VAL A 16 4.28 -10.25 0.41
N VAL A 17 4.57 -11.36 -0.25
CA VAL A 17 5.91 -11.96 -0.18
C VAL A 17 6.68 -11.56 -1.43
N TYR A 18 7.82 -10.90 -1.23
CA TYR A 18 8.70 -10.48 -2.32
C TYR A 18 10.15 -10.83 -1.96
N LYS A 19 10.77 -11.66 -2.80
CA LYS A 19 12.14 -12.15 -2.58
C LYS A 19 12.34 -12.73 -1.16
N GLY A 20 11.37 -13.50 -0.69
CA GLY A 20 11.42 -14.13 0.63
C GLY A 20 11.09 -13.22 1.80
N LYS A 21 10.81 -11.94 1.55
CA LYS A 21 10.40 -10.99 2.60
C LYS A 21 8.89 -10.85 2.64
N LYS A 22 8.33 -10.84 3.85
CA LYS A 22 6.93 -10.51 4.07
C LYS A 22 6.81 -9.00 4.28
N ILE A 23 6.10 -8.33 3.37
CA ILE A 23 5.91 -6.88 3.40
C ILE A 23 4.46 -6.61 3.76
N HIS A 24 4.23 -5.99 4.91
CA HIS A 24 2.90 -5.62 5.38
C HIS A 24 2.61 -4.19 4.98
N PHE A 25 1.42 -3.93 4.42
CA PHE A 25 1.08 -2.60 3.96
C PHE A 25 -0.40 -2.29 4.20
N GLY A 26 -0.72 -0.98 4.16
CA GLY A 26 -2.06 -0.49 4.42
C GLY A 26 -2.41 -0.49 5.91
N ASN A 27 -3.05 0.60 6.39
CA ASN A 27 -3.48 0.69 7.78
C ASN A 27 -4.96 0.33 7.89
N LYS A 28 -5.30 -0.63 8.75
CA LYS A 28 -6.68 -1.10 8.94
C LYS A 28 -7.63 0.01 9.38
N ASN A 29 -7.12 1.02 10.06
CA ASN A 29 -7.94 2.10 10.61
C ASN A 29 -8.18 3.22 9.62
N TYR A 30 -7.56 3.20 8.46
CA TYR A 30 -7.66 4.27 7.46
C TYR A 30 -8.36 3.78 6.21
N GLU A 31 -9.13 4.70 5.61
CA GLU A 31 -9.72 4.50 4.30
C GLU A 31 -8.64 4.54 3.22
N GLN A 32 -8.95 4.04 2.05
CA GLN A 32 -8.10 4.12 0.87
C GLN A 32 -8.93 4.61 -0.32
N PHE A 33 -8.25 4.92 -1.43
CA PHE A 33 -8.94 5.34 -2.63
C PHE A 33 -9.76 4.18 -3.22
N PHE A 34 -9.11 3.05 -3.45
CA PHE A 34 -9.75 1.86 -4.03
C PHE A 34 -8.91 0.63 -3.71
N ASP A 35 -9.54 -0.43 -3.20
CA ASP A 35 -8.85 -1.70 -2.92
C ASP A 35 -8.68 -2.47 -4.23
N LYS A 36 -7.49 -2.39 -4.81
CA LYS A 36 -7.13 -3.08 -6.05
C LYS A 36 -6.55 -4.47 -5.82
N VAL A 37 -6.36 -4.86 -4.56
CA VAL A 37 -5.89 -6.20 -4.22
C VAL A 37 -6.96 -7.22 -4.61
N PRO A 38 -6.60 -8.33 -5.27
CA PRO A 38 -7.60 -9.31 -5.72
C PRO A 38 -8.51 -9.85 -4.61
N LEU A 39 -8.02 -9.91 -3.38
CA LEU A 39 -8.80 -10.40 -2.22
C LEU A 39 -9.95 -9.48 -1.84
N LYS A 40 -9.81 -8.18 -2.08
CA LYS A 40 -10.83 -7.14 -1.82
C LYS A 40 -11.46 -7.21 -0.43
N LEU A 41 -10.64 -7.50 0.58
CA LEU A 41 -11.12 -7.64 1.96
C LEU A 41 -11.50 -6.30 2.61
N TYR A 42 -11.00 -5.20 2.07
CA TYR A 42 -11.17 -3.86 2.65
C TYR A 42 -11.86 -2.88 1.71
N SER A 43 -12.58 -3.38 0.70
CA SER A 43 -13.29 -2.52 -0.24
C SER A 43 -14.35 -1.64 0.43
N HIS A 44 -14.84 -2.02 1.61
CA HIS A 44 -15.76 -1.19 2.40
C HIS A 44 -15.12 0.11 2.89
N LEU A 45 -13.80 0.22 2.82
CA LEU A 45 -13.06 1.42 3.18
C LEU A 45 -12.72 2.31 1.98
N ASP A 46 -13.15 1.92 0.77
CA ASP A 46 -12.90 2.69 -0.44
C ASP A 46 -13.70 4.00 -0.41
N HIS A 47 -13.02 5.14 -0.53
CA HIS A 47 -13.71 6.43 -0.56
C HIS A 47 -13.86 7.01 -1.97
N GLY A 48 -13.02 6.61 -2.92
CA GLY A 48 -13.07 7.08 -4.30
C GLY A 48 -12.81 8.57 -4.48
N ASP A 49 -12.25 9.24 -3.46
CA ASP A 49 -12.03 10.69 -3.48
C ASP A 49 -10.72 11.02 -4.22
N LYS A 50 -10.85 11.60 -5.40
CA LYS A 50 -9.70 11.92 -6.26
C LYS A 50 -8.77 12.98 -5.66
N LYS A 51 -9.30 13.91 -4.86
CA LYS A 51 -8.48 14.92 -4.18
C LYS A 51 -7.62 14.29 -3.10
N ARG A 52 -8.20 13.40 -2.30
CA ARG A 52 -7.47 12.65 -1.28
C ARG A 52 -6.40 11.78 -1.93
N ARG A 53 -6.72 11.14 -3.05
CA ARG A 53 -5.77 10.33 -3.82
C ARG A 53 -4.58 11.17 -4.29
N ALA A 54 -4.84 12.34 -4.86
CA ALA A 54 -3.78 13.22 -5.35
C ALA A 54 -2.86 13.68 -4.20
N SER A 55 -3.42 14.04 -3.06
CA SER A 55 -2.65 14.44 -1.89
C SER A 55 -1.80 13.30 -1.34
N TYR A 56 -2.37 12.10 -1.26
CA TYR A 56 -1.64 10.90 -0.82
C TYR A 56 -0.46 10.61 -1.73
N ARG A 57 -0.70 10.61 -3.04
CA ARG A 57 0.33 10.31 -4.04
C ARG A 57 1.45 11.34 -4.03
N ALA A 58 1.10 12.62 -3.89
CA ALA A 58 2.11 13.69 -3.82
C ALA A 58 3.03 13.52 -2.61
N ARG A 59 2.47 13.20 -1.45
CA ARG A 59 3.27 12.96 -0.23
C ARG A 59 4.16 11.74 -0.39
N HIS A 60 3.62 10.63 -0.90
CA HIS A 60 4.37 9.39 -1.01
C HIS A 60 5.47 9.44 -2.08
N LYS A 61 5.27 10.22 -3.14
CA LYS A 61 6.32 10.43 -4.14
C LYS A 61 7.55 11.13 -3.57
N ALA A 62 7.39 11.90 -2.50
CA ALA A 62 8.48 12.64 -1.88
C ALA A 62 9.28 11.82 -0.87
N ILE A 63 8.79 10.63 -0.47
CA ILE A 63 9.48 9.78 0.51
C ILE A 63 10.69 9.14 -0.14
N LYS A 64 11.87 9.42 0.42
CA LYS A 64 13.14 8.86 -0.07
C LYS A 64 13.73 7.93 0.96
N LEU A 65 14.38 6.87 0.48
CA LEU A 65 15.16 5.95 1.30
C LEU A 65 16.55 6.53 1.55
N LYS A 66 17.31 5.89 2.44
CA LYS A 66 18.66 6.35 2.82
C LYS A 66 19.59 6.50 1.62
N ASP A 67 19.43 5.67 0.59
CA ASP A 67 20.25 5.69 -0.61
C ASP A 67 19.77 6.71 -1.65
N GLY A 68 18.75 7.49 -1.35
CA GLY A 68 18.18 8.49 -2.24
C GLY A 68 17.12 7.97 -3.20
N SER A 69 16.86 6.66 -3.22
CA SER A 69 15.82 6.09 -4.07
C SER A 69 14.41 6.40 -3.53
N LEU A 70 13.41 6.37 -4.43
CA LEU A 70 12.04 6.69 -4.07
C LEU A 70 11.33 5.45 -3.52
N ALA A 71 10.76 5.57 -2.31
CA ALA A 71 10.11 4.45 -1.63
C ALA A 71 8.94 3.87 -2.43
N TYR A 72 8.13 4.73 -3.08
CA TYR A 72 6.95 4.25 -3.80
C TYR A 72 7.30 3.44 -5.07
N LYS A 73 8.55 3.50 -5.53
CA LYS A 73 9.04 2.71 -6.66
C LYS A 73 9.77 1.44 -6.24
N ASN A 74 10.03 1.27 -4.95
CA ASN A 74 10.81 0.14 -4.45
C ASN A 74 9.89 -1.00 -4.01
N LYS A 75 9.91 -2.11 -4.73
CA LYS A 75 9.06 -3.29 -4.45
C LYS A 75 9.34 -3.95 -3.11
N GLU A 76 10.42 -3.58 -2.42
CA GLU A 76 10.72 -4.08 -1.08
C GLU A 76 10.10 -3.21 0.03
N GLN A 77 9.42 -2.11 -0.34
CA GLN A 77 8.86 -1.15 0.61
C GLN A 77 7.34 -1.21 0.65
N PRO A 78 6.73 -1.09 1.84
CA PRO A 78 5.26 -1.03 1.95
C PRO A 78 4.65 0.10 1.14
N SER A 79 5.34 1.22 0.99
CA SER A 79 4.86 2.36 0.20
C SER A 79 4.55 1.99 -1.25
N TYR A 80 5.34 1.12 -1.87
CA TYR A 80 5.08 0.68 -3.23
C TYR A 80 3.70 0.02 -3.35
N TYR A 81 3.39 -0.87 -2.43
CA TYR A 81 2.13 -1.63 -2.48
C TYR A 81 0.93 -0.77 -2.11
N SER A 82 1.04 0.07 -1.08
CA SER A 82 -0.03 1.01 -0.74
C SER A 82 -0.30 1.98 -1.88
N TYR A 83 0.74 2.53 -2.49
CA TYR A 83 0.61 3.49 -3.58
C TYR A 83 -0.07 2.86 -4.81
N ASN A 84 0.32 1.64 -5.17
CA ASN A 84 -0.13 1.02 -6.41
C ASN A 84 -1.41 0.20 -6.27
N PHE A 85 -1.74 -0.28 -5.06
CA PHE A 85 -2.86 -1.19 -4.87
C PHE A 85 -3.97 -0.66 -3.97
N LEU A 86 -3.75 0.43 -3.26
CA LEU A 86 -4.77 1.07 -2.42
C LEU A 86 -5.04 2.52 -2.82
N TRP A 87 -4.14 3.14 -3.47
CA TRP A 87 -4.22 4.54 -3.90
C TRP A 87 -3.85 4.70 -5.37
#